data_a9ff8dcebf77ecca8e0a868e34467930
#
_entry.id   a9ff8dcebf77ecca8e0a868e34467930
#
_cell.length_a   1.000
_cell.length_b   1.000
_cell.length_c   1.000
_cell.angle_alpha   90.00
_cell.angle_beta   90.00
_cell.angle_gamma   90.00
#
_symmetry.space_group_name_H-M   'P 1'
#
loop_
_entity.id
_entity.type
_entity.pdbx_description
1 polymer ?
#
loop_
_entity_poly.entity_id
_entity_poly.type
_entity_poly.pdbx_seq_one_letter_code
_entity_poly.pdbx_strand_id
1 'polypeptide(L)'
;ASTAQLVNAETRCLEPALLKELGLTEDNFGRFVYPGDKVGVLTKEIQTITGLGAIPVIAVAGHDTASAVAAVPALDRNFAYLSSGTWSLMGVETDAPVINEETEALNFTNEGGVAGTIRLLKNICGMWLLERCRCDWEEISYPELIAEAEACEPFRSLINPDDVLFVNPMSMEQAIRTYCADHHQPIPETRGQIVRCIFESLSLRYRQVLENLCSLSPRPVEVLHVIGGGSRNDLLNQWTANAVGIPVVAGPSEATAIGNVMIQALTAGAASDVVSMRQLINRSIPLKTFTPENVEVWNTAYLHFLQLA
;
A
#
# COMPACT_ATOMS: atom_id res chain seq x y z
N ALA A 1 9.24 14.65 0.05
CA ALA A 1 10.47 14.91 -0.72
C ALA A 1 11.05 13.64 -1.32
N SER A 2 11.09 12.50 -0.59
CA SER A 2 11.65 11.23 -1.12
C SER A 2 10.92 10.72 -2.37
N THR A 3 9.61 10.89 -2.45
CA THR A 3 8.81 10.51 -3.62
C THR A 3 9.11 11.31 -4.88
N ALA A 4 9.73 12.49 -4.75
CA ALA A 4 10.17 13.29 -5.90
C ALA A 4 11.47 12.77 -6.55
N GLN A 5 12.11 11.75 -5.97
CA GLN A 5 13.37 11.14 -6.42
C GLN A 5 14.56 12.12 -6.49
N LEU A 6 14.47 13.26 -5.82
CA LEU A 6 15.54 14.25 -5.72
C LEU A 6 16.35 14.12 -4.42
N VAL A 7 15.94 13.22 -3.55
CA VAL A 7 16.56 12.98 -2.25
C VAL A 7 17.39 11.71 -2.32
N ASN A 8 18.65 11.80 -1.96
CA ASN A 8 19.49 10.64 -1.77
C ASN A 8 19.00 9.85 -0.54
N ALA A 9 18.69 8.57 -0.74
CA ALA A 9 18.08 7.74 0.30
C ALA A 9 19.01 7.45 1.47
N GLU A 10 20.34 7.46 1.25
CA GLU A 10 21.35 7.23 2.29
C GLU A 10 21.57 8.49 3.13
N THR A 11 21.85 9.63 2.46
CA THR A 11 22.16 10.89 3.16
C THR A 11 20.91 11.63 3.63
N ARG A 12 19.74 11.30 3.03
CA ARG A 12 18.42 11.97 3.26
C ARG A 12 18.43 13.47 2.93
N CYS A 13 19.37 13.89 2.13
CA CYS A 13 19.52 15.25 1.62
C CYS A 13 19.19 15.29 0.13
N LEU A 14 18.96 16.48 -0.41
CA LEU A 14 18.86 16.67 -1.86
C LEU A 14 20.15 16.17 -2.52
N GLU A 15 19.99 15.51 -3.69
CA GLU A 15 21.14 15.01 -4.45
C GLU A 15 21.66 16.10 -5.40
N PRO A 16 22.84 16.68 -5.15
CA PRO A 16 23.31 17.83 -5.89
C PRO A 16 23.53 17.54 -7.39
N ALA A 17 23.89 16.29 -7.73
CA ALA A 17 24.07 15.90 -9.10
C ALA A 17 22.76 15.95 -9.89
N LEU A 18 21.67 15.45 -9.32
CA LEU A 18 20.34 15.49 -9.94
C LEU A 18 19.82 16.93 -10.06
N LEU A 19 20.01 17.73 -9.02
CA LEU A 19 19.60 19.15 -9.06
C LEU A 19 20.31 19.89 -10.20
N LYS A 20 21.61 19.69 -10.36
CA LYS A 20 22.41 20.31 -11.42
C LYS A 20 21.88 19.93 -12.81
N GLU A 21 21.58 18.66 -13.04
CA GLU A 21 21.04 18.20 -14.35
C GLU A 21 19.67 18.85 -14.67
N LEU A 22 18.88 19.14 -13.64
CA LEU A 22 17.58 19.81 -13.76
C LEU A 22 17.66 21.35 -13.77
N GLY A 23 18.85 21.92 -13.65
CA GLY A 23 19.03 23.38 -13.53
C GLY A 23 18.47 23.95 -12.21
N LEU A 24 18.40 23.15 -11.16
CA LEU A 24 17.91 23.51 -9.84
C LEU A 24 19.08 23.65 -8.85
N THR A 25 18.82 24.34 -7.75
CA THR A 25 19.70 24.47 -6.60
C THR A 25 18.92 24.18 -5.32
N GLU A 26 19.61 24.00 -4.20
CA GLU A 26 18.96 23.83 -2.90
C GLU A 26 18.06 25.01 -2.52
N ASP A 27 18.37 26.24 -2.99
CA ASP A 27 17.58 27.44 -2.75
C ASP A 27 16.18 27.40 -3.39
N ASN A 28 15.94 26.49 -4.35
CA ASN A 28 14.61 26.26 -4.91
C ASN A 28 13.68 25.49 -3.96
N PHE A 29 14.22 24.94 -2.86
CA PHE A 29 13.50 24.12 -1.90
C PHE A 29 13.51 24.79 -0.53
N GLY A 30 12.47 24.57 0.24
CA GLY A 30 12.43 24.98 1.63
C GLY A 30 13.32 24.08 2.52
N ARG A 31 13.49 24.49 3.77
CA ARG A 31 14.18 23.68 4.77
C ARG A 31 13.50 22.30 4.92
N PHE A 32 14.27 21.24 4.88
CA PHE A 32 13.78 19.91 5.19
C PHE A 32 13.38 19.81 6.67
N VAL A 33 12.23 19.19 6.88
CA VAL A 33 11.71 18.81 8.18
C VAL A 33 11.36 17.34 8.16
N TYR A 34 11.48 16.68 9.27
CA TYR A 34 11.22 15.26 9.42
C TYR A 34 9.95 15.02 10.25
N PRO A 35 9.29 13.86 10.10
CA PRO A 35 8.13 13.52 10.91
C PRO A 35 8.43 13.64 12.41
N GLY A 36 7.64 14.45 13.11
CA GLY A 36 7.83 14.78 14.52
C GLY A 36 8.50 16.13 14.80
N ASP A 37 9.09 16.77 13.78
CA ASP A 37 9.70 18.11 13.98
C ASP A 37 8.63 19.16 14.28
N LYS A 38 8.92 20.04 15.23
CA LYS A 38 8.14 21.27 15.45
C LYS A 38 8.57 22.32 14.43
N VAL A 39 7.71 22.62 13.49
CA VAL A 39 7.95 23.62 12.43
C VAL A 39 7.83 25.04 12.98
N GLY A 40 6.90 25.23 13.92
CA GLY A 40 6.61 26.51 14.53
C GLY A 40 5.34 26.43 15.40
N VAL A 41 4.65 27.55 15.48
CA VAL A 41 3.33 27.66 16.11
C VAL A 41 2.37 28.35 15.17
N LEU A 42 1.06 28.24 15.40
CA LEU A 42 0.05 28.96 14.64
C LEU A 42 0.40 30.45 14.53
N THR A 43 0.23 31.04 13.35
CA THR A 43 0.45 32.48 13.16
C THR A 43 -0.53 33.29 14.01
N LYS A 44 -0.17 34.54 14.32
CA LYS A 44 -1.06 35.43 15.09
C LYS A 44 -2.43 35.61 14.46
N GLU A 45 -2.46 35.66 13.13
CA GLU A 45 -3.70 35.72 12.37
C GLU A 45 -4.62 34.51 12.65
N ILE A 46 -4.06 33.29 12.50
CA ILE A 46 -4.81 32.05 12.76
C ILE A 46 -5.24 31.94 14.23
N GLN A 47 -4.35 32.32 15.18
CA GLN A 47 -4.69 32.36 16.59
C GLN A 47 -5.91 33.27 16.84
N THR A 48 -5.97 34.43 16.18
CA THR A 48 -7.07 35.39 16.33
C THR A 48 -8.37 34.84 15.71
N ILE A 49 -8.30 34.28 14.50
CA ILE A 49 -9.48 33.75 13.80
C ILE A 49 -10.08 32.55 14.56
N THR A 50 -9.25 31.66 15.10
CA THR A 50 -9.68 30.42 15.73
C THR A 50 -9.95 30.56 17.23
N GLY A 51 -9.46 31.62 17.87
CA GLY A 51 -9.46 31.75 19.33
C GLY A 51 -8.48 30.81 20.05
N LEU A 52 -7.64 30.06 19.30
CA LEU A 52 -6.63 29.16 19.84
C LEU A 52 -5.36 29.93 20.20
N GLY A 53 -4.60 29.41 21.16
CA GLY A 53 -3.29 29.96 21.52
C GLY A 53 -2.18 29.59 20.52
N ALA A 54 -0.93 29.70 20.94
CA ALA A 54 0.25 29.32 20.15
C ALA A 54 0.39 27.79 20.05
N ILE A 55 -0.57 27.14 19.40
CA ILE A 55 -0.56 25.70 19.17
C ILE A 55 0.64 25.33 18.29
N PRO A 56 1.44 24.30 18.66
CA PRO A 56 2.54 23.82 17.82
C PRO A 56 2.06 23.30 16.46
N VAL A 57 2.80 23.64 15.41
CA VAL A 57 2.66 23.04 14.07
C VAL A 57 3.75 21.97 13.95
N ILE A 58 3.34 20.73 13.75
CA ILE A 58 4.21 19.56 13.74
C ILE A 58 4.24 18.98 12.32
N ALA A 59 5.44 18.70 11.82
CA ALA A 59 5.62 17.97 10.58
C ALA A 59 5.19 16.52 10.79
N VAL A 60 4.36 16.01 9.89
CA VAL A 60 4.01 14.59 9.81
C VAL A 60 4.70 13.94 8.62
N ALA A 61 4.53 12.65 8.40
CA ALA A 61 5.05 12.01 7.20
C ALA A 61 4.44 12.66 5.95
N GLY A 62 5.28 13.25 5.10
CA GLY A 62 4.84 14.14 4.03
C GLY A 62 4.15 13.44 2.85
N HIS A 63 4.31 12.13 2.72
CA HIS A 63 3.51 11.28 1.84
C HIS A 63 2.41 10.62 2.68
N ASP A 64 1.17 10.64 2.23
CA ASP A 64 0.02 10.07 2.95
C ASP A 64 0.21 8.60 3.30
N THR A 65 0.78 7.81 2.37
CA THR A 65 1.14 6.41 2.62
C THR A 65 2.19 6.27 3.72
N ALA A 66 3.12 7.22 3.87
CA ALA A 66 4.08 7.16 4.97
C ALA A 66 3.40 7.38 6.34
N SER A 67 2.38 8.24 6.39
CA SER A 67 1.53 8.37 7.57
C SER A 67 0.71 7.08 7.80
N ALA A 68 0.16 6.49 6.73
CA ALA A 68 -0.57 5.22 6.84
C ALA A 68 0.31 4.08 7.39
N VAL A 69 1.56 3.96 6.92
CA VAL A 69 2.51 2.95 7.41
C VAL A 69 2.91 3.20 8.87
N ALA A 70 3.00 4.46 9.30
CA ALA A 70 3.20 4.78 10.72
C ALA A 70 2.11 4.18 11.61
N ALA A 71 0.87 4.10 11.10
CA ALA A 71 -0.29 3.55 11.80
C ALA A 71 -0.43 2.02 11.70
N VAL A 72 0.47 1.31 11.03
CA VAL A 72 0.44 -0.17 11.01
C VAL A 72 0.53 -0.69 12.44
N PRO A 73 -0.45 -1.50 12.90
CA PRO A 73 -0.53 -1.95 14.30
C PRO A 73 0.40 -3.11 14.61
N ALA A 74 1.60 -3.11 14.04
CA ALA A 74 2.60 -4.16 14.21
C ALA A 74 3.18 -4.12 15.64
N LEU A 75 3.34 -5.30 16.23
CA LEU A 75 3.89 -5.47 17.58
C LEU A 75 5.40 -5.75 17.57
N ASP A 76 5.94 -6.12 16.41
CA ASP A 76 7.37 -6.33 16.16
C ASP A 76 7.76 -5.80 14.79
N ARG A 77 8.93 -6.18 14.27
CA ARG A 77 9.47 -5.70 12.99
C ARG A 77 9.44 -6.75 11.86
N ASN A 78 8.83 -7.92 12.11
CA ASN A 78 8.75 -9.02 11.16
C ASN A 78 7.48 -8.96 10.31
N PHE A 79 7.17 -7.79 9.79
CA PHE A 79 5.94 -7.57 9.03
C PHE A 79 6.20 -6.93 7.67
N ALA A 80 5.30 -7.22 6.74
CA ALA A 80 5.08 -6.38 5.57
C ALA A 80 3.75 -5.64 5.71
N TYR A 81 3.61 -4.54 4.99
CA TYR A 81 2.37 -3.80 4.88
C TYR A 81 1.86 -3.77 3.45
N LEU A 82 0.55 -3.74 3.30
CA LEU A 82 -0.17 -3.48 2.06
C LEU A 82 -1.12 -2.30 2.30
N SER A 83 -0.75 -1.12 1.80
CA SER A 83 -1.66 0.02 1.75
C SER A 83 -2.59 -0.18 0.55
N SER A 84 -3.79 -0.69 0.82
CA SER A 84 -4.75 -1.10 -0.20
C SER A 84 -5.83 -0.04 -0.43
N GLY A 85 -5.85 0.49 -1.64
CA GLY A 85 -6.78 1.49 -2.13
C GLY A 85 -6.99 1.36 -3.63
N THR A 86 -7.23 2.46 -4.34
CA THR A 86 -7.25 2.50 -5.81
C THR A 86 -5.94 1.96 -6.37
N TRP A 87 -4.81 2.39 -5.82
CA TRP A 87 -3.50 1.77 -5.95
C TRP A 87 -3.20 0.94 -4.71
N SER A 88 -2.34 -0.05 -4.85
CA SER A 88 -1.81 -0.84 -3.76
C SER A 88 -0.30 -0.61 -3.65
N LEU A 89 0.18 -0.35 -2.43
CA LEU A 89 1.60 -0.20 -2.14
C LEU A 89 1.99 -1.26 -1.11
N MET A 90 2.87 -2.18 -1.50
CA MET A 90 3.37 -3.22 -0.59
C MET A 90 4.83 -2.96 -0.24
N GLY A 91 5.19 -3.10 1.02
CA GLY A 91 6.57 -2.85 1.46
C GLY A 91 6.88 -3.34 2.87
N VAL A 92 8.14 -3.13 3.24
CA VAL A 92 8.67 -3.33 4.59
C VAL A 92 9.37 -2.07 5.08
N GLU A 93 9.56 -1.95 6.39
CA GLU A 93 10.40 -0.91 6.98
C GLU A 93 11.82 -1.46 7.22
N THR A 94 12.82 -0.74 6.73
CA THR A 94 14.25 -1.07 6.89
C THR A 94 14.98 0.05 7.62
N ASP A 95 16.14 -0.25 8.20
CA ASP A 95 16.98 0.74 8.88
C ASP A 95 17.86 1.53 7.91
N ALA A 96 18.10 0.96 6.72
CA ALA A 96 18.88 1.55 5.64
C ALA A 96 18.21 1.26 4.30
N PRO A 97 18.48 2.07 3.25
CA PRO A 97 17.96 1.78 1.92
C PRO A 97 18.58 0.48 1.37
N VAL A 98 17.78 -0.24 0.58
CA VAL A 98 18.22 -1.41 -0.18
C VAL A 98 18.29 -1.02 -1.65
N ILE A 99 19.52 -0.81 -2.14
CA ILE A 99 19.79 -0.34 -3.50
C ILE A 99 20.77 -1.31 -4.16
N ASN A 100 20.28 -2.09 -5.11
CA ASN A 100 21.06 -3.06 -5.87
C ASN A 100 20.37 -3.35 -7.21
N GLU A 101 21.01 -4.15 -8.05
CA GLU A 101 20.50 -4.53 -9.37
C GLU A 101 19.15 -5.25 -9.28
N GLU A 102 18.91 -6.02 -8.22
CA GLU A 102 17.63 -6.75 -8.02
C GLU A 102 16.49 -5.80 -7.67
N THR A 103 16.72 -4.80 -6.80
CA THR A 103 15.70 -3.79 -6.48
C THR A 103 15.35 -2.94 -7.69
N GLU A 104 16.31 -2.63 -8.54
CA GLU A 104 16.11 -1.93 -9.81
C GLU A 104 15.29 -2.78 -10.77
N ALA A 105 15.72 -4.01 -11.04
CA ALA A 105 15.07 -4.94 -11.98
C ALA A 105 13.61 -5.24 -11.57
N LEU A 106 13.36 -5.37 -10.27
CA LEU A 106 12.04 -5.62 -9.71
C LEU A 106 11.22 -4.35 -9.49
N ASN A 107 11.78 -3.17 -9.78
CA ASN A 107 11.15 -1.86 -9.63
C ASN A 107 10.66 -1.59 -8.21
N PHE A 108 11.52 -1.84 -7.20
CA PHE A 108 11.30 -1.41 -5.82
C PHE A 108 11.91 -0.04 -5.59
N THR A 109 11.25 0.76 -4.77
CA THR A 109 11.71 2.10 -4.38
C THR A 109 12.00 2.19 -2.89
N ASN A 110 12.91 3.10 -2.52
CA ASN A 110 13.25 3.43 -1.15
C ASN A 110 12.68 4.81 -0.81
N GLU A 111 11.72 4.87 0.08
CA GLU A 111 11.13 6.13 0.52
C GLU A 111 11.35 6.38 2.00
N GLY A 112 11.41 7.64 2.39
CA GLY A 112 11.52 8.01 3.80
C GLY A 112 10.33 7.56 4.63
N GLY A 113 10.59 6.87 5.73
CA GLY A 113 9.62 6.48 6.74
C GLY A 113 9.64 7.41 7.95
N VAL A 114 9.02 6.97 9.06
CA VAL A 114 9.02 7.67 10.34
C VAL A 114 10.18 7.19 11.23
N ALA A 115 10.56 7.98 12.22
CA ALA A 115 11.62 7.63 13.17
C ALA A 115 12.93 7.15 12.51
N GLY A 116 13.27 7.72 11.38
CA GLY A 116 14.50 7.40 10.68
C GLY A 116 14.48 6.09 9.85
N THR A 117 13.35 5.44 9.67
CA THR A 117 13.26 4.25 8.81
C THR A 117 13.20 4.60 7.33
N ILE A 118 13.47 3.61 6.50
CA ILE A 118 13.22 3.60 5.06
C ILE A 118 12.06 2.64 4.80
N ARG A 119 11.19 2.99 3.88
CA ARG A 119 10.15 2.10 3.34
C ARG A 119 10.65 1.56 2.00
N LEU A 120 11.06 0.30 1.98
CA LEU A 120 11.31 -0.43 0.74
C LEU A 120 9.96 -0.93 0.25
N LEU A 121 9.50 -0.46 -0.91
CA LEU A 121 8.15 -0.72 -1.38
C LEU A 121 8.06 -0.83 -2.91
N LYS A 122 6.95 -1.42 -3.36
CA LYS A 122 6.54 -1.46 -4.77
C LYS A 122 5.09 -1.00 -4.90
N ASN A 123 4.83 -0.20 -5.93
CA ASN A 123 3.48 0.10 -6.38
C ASN A 123 2.93 -1.08 -7.19
N ILE A 124 1.68 -1.42 -6.95
CA ILE A 124 0.92 -2.48 -7.61
C ILE A 124 -0.41 -1.88 -8.03
N CYS A 125 -0.96 -2.32 -9.16
CA CYS A 125 -2.35 -2.01 -9.45
C CYS A 125 -3.25 -2.53 -8.32
N GLY A 126 -4.20 -1.74 -7.90
CA GLY A 126 -5.11 -2.08 -6.80
C GLY A 126 -6.55 -2.19 -7.27
N MET A 127 -7.45 -1.63 -6.48
CA MET A 127 -8.88 -1.61 -6.77
C MET A 127 -9.25 -0.74 -7.98
N TRP A 128 -8.29 -0.07 -8.62
CA TRP A 128 -8.46 0.66 -9.87
C TRP A 128 -9.21 -0.15 -10.93
N LEU A 129 -8.85 -1.45 -11.09
CA LEU A 129 -9.51 -2.34 -12.04
C LEU A 129 -11.03 -2.43 -11.77
N LEU A 130 -11.40 -2.67 -10.52
CA LEU A 130 -12.81 -2.75 -10.14
C LEU A 130 -13.51 -1.39 -10.23
N GLU A 131 -12.88 -0.32 -9.75
CA GLU A 131 -13.47 1.02 -9.81
C GLU A 131 -13.76 1.46 -11.26
N ARG A 132 -12.86 1.13 -12.18
CA ARG A 132 -13.08 1.41 -13.61
C ARG A 132 -14.21 0.57 -14.20
N CYS A 133 -14.33 -0.71 -13.83
CA CYS A 133 -15.48 -1.52 -14.22
C CYS A 133 -16.79 -0.93 -13.67
N ARG A 134 -16.79 -0.48 -12.41
CA ARG A 134 -17.97 0.12 -11.76
C ARG A 134 -18.45 1.41 -12.41
N CYS A 135 -17.57 2.17 -13.05
CA CYS A 135 -17.97 3.35 -13.83
C CYS A 135 -18.88 2.99 -15.03
N ASP A 136 -18.74 1.78 -15.56
CA ASP A 136 -19.51 1.30 -16.72
C ASP A 136 -20.77 0.52 -16.30
N TRP A 137 -20.89 0.14 -15.03
CA TRP A 137 -22.03 -0.59 -14.49
C TRP A 137 -23.05 0.34 -13.84
N GLU A 138 -24.31 -0.09 -13.80
CA GLU A 138 -25.32 0.57 -12.98
C GLU A 138 -24.87 0.58 -11.51
N GLU A 139 -25.39 1.50 -10.72
CA GLU A 139 -25.02 1.65 -9.31
C GLU A 139 -25.25 0.33 -8.56
N ILE A 140 -24.16 -0.25 -8.09
CA ILE A 140 -24.15 -1.52 -7.36
C ILE A 140 -23.24 -1.40 -6.15
N SER A 141 -23.69 -2.00 -5.05
CA SER A 141 -22.94 -1.99 -3.81
C SER A 141 -21.77 -3.00 -3.83
N TYR A 142 -20.72 -2.69 -3.05
CA TYR A 142 -19.61 -3.62 -2.85
C TYR A 142 -20.04 -4.99 -2.30
N PRO A 143 -20.95 -5.09 -1.29
CA PRO A 143 -21.41 -6.38 -0.80
C PRO A 143 -22.06 -7.26 -1.89
N GLU A 144 -22.83 -6.67 -2.81
CA GLU A 144 -23.45 -7.40 -3.92
C GLU A 144 -22.37 -7.92 -4.89
N LEU A 145 -21.39 -7.10 -5.25
CA LEU A 145 -20.27 -7.51 -6.11
C LEU A 145 -19.45 -8.65 -5.47
N ILE A 146 -19.20 -8.58 -4.18
CA ILE A 146 -18.49 -9.61 -3.42
C ILE A 146 -19.28 -10.92 -3.45
N ALA A 147 -20.58 -10.88 -3.18
CA ALA A 147 -21.45 -12.07 -3.21
C ALA A 147 -21.52 -12.71 -4.59
N GLU A 148 -21.60 -11.90 -5.66
CA GLU A 148 -21.56 -12.40 -7.05
C GLU A 148 -20.21 -13.07 -7.37
N ALA A 149 -19.10 -12.48 -6.95
CA ALA A 149 -17.77 -13.04 -7.16
C ALA A 149 -17.58 -14.37 -6.40
N GLU A 150 -18.07 -14.44 -5.17
CA GLU A 150 -17.98 -15.63 -4.33
C GLU A 150 -18.74 -16.83 -4.93
N ALA A 151 -19.86 -16.57 -5.60
CA ALA A 151 -20.69 -17.58 -6.25
C ALA A 151 -20.11 -18.13 -7.57
N CYS A 152 -19.07 -17.51 -8.13
CA CYS A 152 -18.46 -17.94 -9.38
C CYS A 152 -17.43 -19.07 -9.19
N GLU A 153 -17.09 -19.76 -10.28
CA GLU A 153 -16.06 -20.78 -10.32
C GLU A 153 -14.66 -20.19 -10.03
N PRO A 154 -13.88 -20.79 -9.09
CA PRO A 154 -12.55 -20.28 -8.75
C PRO A 154 -11.54 -20.44 -9.88
N PHE A 155 -10.66 -19.47 -10.02
CA PHE A 155 -9.49 -19.45 -10.91
C PHE A 155 -9.82 -19.74 -12.39
N ARG A 156 -11.04 -19.44 -12.81
CA ARG A 156 -11.48 -19.63 -14.19
C ARG A 156 -10.72 -18.75 -15.19
N SER A 157 -10.43 -17.52 -14.77
CA SER A 157 -9.72 -16.51 -15.56
C SER A 157 -8.83 -15.69 -14.66
N LEU A 158 -7.58 -15.49 -15.07
CA LEU A 158 -6.59 -14.70 -14.33
C LEU A 158 -5.97 -13.65 -15.26
N ILE A 159 -5.56 -12.52 -14.69
CA ILE A 159 -4.90 -11.44 -15.43
C ILE A 159 -3.62 -11.02 -14.68
N ASN A 160 -2.65 -10.43 -15.39
CA ASN A 160 -1.61 -9.65 -14.75
C ASN A 160 -2.16 -8.24 -14.46
N PRO A 161 -2.45 -7.86 -13.18
CA PRO A 161 -3.05 -6.56 -12.88
C PRO A 161 -2.22 -5.35 -13.32
N ASP A 162 -0.91 -5.53 -13.47
CA ASP A 162 0.03 -4.47 -13.84
C ASP A 162 0.29 -4.39 -15.35
N ASP A 163 -0.47 -5.15 -16.17
CA ASP A 163 -0.34 -5.08 -17.62
C ASP A 163 -0.73 -3.69 -18.15
N VAL A 164 0.02 -3.24 -19.18
CA VAL A 164 -0.17 -1.94 -19.82
C VAL A 164 -1.59 -1.75 -20.35
N LEU A 165 -2.28 -2.83 -20.73
CA LEU A 165 -3.66 -2.82 -21.21
C LEU A 165 -4.64 -2.22 -20.19
N PHE A 166 -4.32 -2.30 -18.88
CA PHE A 166 -5.18 -1.84 -17.80
C PHE A 166 -4.86 -0.43 -17.29
N VAL A 167 -3.86 0.25 -17.84
CA VAL A 167 -3.46 1.58 -17.36
C VAL A 167 -4.57 2.61 -17.55
N ASN A 168 -5.16 2.69 -18.75
CA ASN A 168 -6.27 3.60 -19.03
C ASN A 168 -7.11 3.15 -20.24
N PRO A 169 -7.78 1.99 -20.18
CA PRO A 169 -8.64 1.54 -21.27
C PRO A 169 -9.93 2.35 -21.35
N MET A 170 -10.57 2.37 -22.53
CA MET A 170 -11.90 2.98 -22.69
C MET A 170 -12.96 2.23 -21.86
N SER A 171 -12.90 0.90 -21.83
CA SER A 171 -13.70 0.03 -20.95
C SER A 171 -12.78 -0.99 -20.31
N MET A 172 -12.75 -1.02 -18.99
CA MET A 172 -11.93 -1.98 -18.24
C MET A 172 -12.47 -3.41 -18.37
N GLU A 173 -13.79 -3.55 -18.39
CA GLU A 173 -14.44 -4.84 -18.61
C GLU A 173 -14.00 -5.46 -19.94
N GLN A 174 -14.02 -4.68 -21.01
CA GLN A 174 -13.60 -5.15 -22.33
C GLN A 174 -12.09 -5.45 -22.37
N ALA A 175 -11.27 -4.66 -21.69
CA ALA A 175 -9.84 -4.92 -21.59
C ALA A 175 -9.54 -6.26 -20.89
N ILE A 176 -10.24 -6.57 -19.78
CA ILE A 176 -10.13 -7.86 -19.10
C ILE A 176 -10.54 -9.02 -20.01
N ARG A 177 -11.64 -8.89 -20.71
CA ARG A 177 -12.11 -9.92 -21.68
C ARG A 177 -11.11 -10.13 -22.81
N THR A 178 -10.56 -9.06 -23.36
CA THR A 178 -9.53 -9.11 -24.40
C THR A 178 -8.28 -9.78 -23.89
N TYR A 179 -7.78 -9.40 -22.70
CA TYR A 179 -6.63 -10.04 -22.07
C TYR A 179 -6.82 -11.55 -21.93
N CYS A 180 -7.97 -12.01 -21.41
CA CYS A 180 -8.26 -13.43 -21.26
C CYS A 180 -8.30 -14.15 -22.61
N ALA A 181 -8.91 -13.54 -23.64
CA ALA A 181 -8.95 -14.12 -24.99
C ALA A 181 -7.55 -14.27 -25.60
N ASP A 182 -6.71 -13.24 -25.49
CA ASP A 182 -5.34 -13.23 -26.03
C ASP A 182 -4.44 -14.27 -25.34
N HIS A 183 -4.72 -14.58 -24.07
CA HIS A 183 -4.01 -15.60 -23.30
C HIS A 183 -4.72 -16.97 -23.31
N HIS A 184 -5.68 -17.19 -24.23
CA HIS A 184 -6.41 -18.46 -24.42
C HIS A 184 -7.10 -18.97 -23.15
N GLN A 185 -7.54 -18.07 -22.29
CA GLN A 185 -8.29 -18.39 -21.07
C GLN A 185 -9.81 -18.28 -21.31
N PRO A 186 -10.65 -18.92 -20.49
CA PRO A 186 -12.08 -18.68 -20.51
C PRO A 186 -12.39 -17.20 -20.31
N ILE A 187 -13.20 -16.62 -21.21
CA ILE A 187 -13.56 -15.20 -21.13
C ILE A 187 -14.61 -15.02 -20.05
N PRO A 188 -14.44 -14.08 -19.10
CA PRO A 188 -15.46 -13.78 -18.11
C PRO A 188 -16.69 -13.14 -18.77
N GLU A 189 -17.86 -13.73 -18.56
CA GLU A 189 -19.12 -13.34 -19.21
C GLU A 189 -20.00 -12.49 -18.31
N THR A 190 -19.96 -12.76 -17.00
CA THR A 190 -20.76 -12.06 -16.01
C THR A 190 -19.92 -11.10 -15.18
N ARG A 191 -20.56 -10.12 -14.57
CA ARG A 191 -19.94 -9.17 -13.64
C ARG A 191 -19.26 -9.88 -12.48
N GLY A 192 -19.91 -10.88 -11.88
CA GLY A 192 -19.30 -11.68 -10.81
C GLY A 192 -18.01 -12.38 -11.23
N GLN A 193 -17.95 -12.92 -12.45
CA GLN A 193 -16.73 -13.53 -12.99
C GLN A 193 -15.62 -12.52 -13.21
N ILE A 194 -15.94 -11.29 -13.63
CA ILE A 194 -14.96 -10.19 -13.75
C ILE A 194 -14.41 -9.79 -12.39
N VAL A 195 -15.28 -9.59 -11.39
CA VAL A 195 -14.85 -9.22 -10.03
C VAL A 195 -13.99 -10.32 -9.43
N ARG A 196 -14.38 -11.59 -9.61
CA ARG A 196 -13.59 -12.72 -9.15
C ARG A 196 -12.22 -12.78 -9.82
N CYS A 197 -12.16 -12.64 -11.13
CA CYS A 197 -10.92 -12.56 -11.89
C CYS A 197 -9.99 -11.47 -11.33
N ILE A 198 -10.52 -10.27 -11.05
CA ILE A 198 -9.76 -9.16 -10.47
C ILE A 198 -9.23 -9.54 -9.08
N PHE A 199 -10.06 -10.03 -8.17
CA PHE A 199 -9.66 -10.29 -6.79
C PHE A 199 -8.67 -11.45 -6.66
N GLU A 200 -8.87 -12.54 -7.41
CA GLU A 200 -7.93 -13.66 -7.45
C GLU A 200 -6.58 -13.22 -8.03
N SER A 201 -6.61 -12.47 -9.11
CA SER A 201 -5.38 -11.94 -9.74
C SER A 201 -4.63 -10.96 -8.85
N LEU A 202 -5.34 -10.06 -8.15
CA LEU A 202 -4.71 -9.16 -7.17
C LEU A 202 -4.08 -9.94 -6.02
N SER A 203 -4.76 -10.95 -5.48
CA SER A 203 -4.24 -11.79 -4.39
C SER A 203 -2.96 -12.53 -4.82
N LEU A 204 -2.92 -13.07 -6.04
CA LEU A 204 -1.74 -13.74 -6.61
C LEU A 204 -0.62 -12.74 -6.90
N ARG A 205 -0.95 -11.54 -7.37
CA ARG A 205 0.05 -10.47 -7.56
C ARG A 205 0.65 -10.01 -6.25
N TYR A 206 -0.16 -9.88 -5.19
CA TYR A 206 0.35 -9.57 -3.85
C TYR A 206 1.30 -10.65 -3.34
N ARG A 207 1.01 -11.93 -3.60
CA ARG A 207 1.95 -13.02 -3.32
C ARG A 207 3.28 -12.84 -4.03
N GLN A 208 3.26 -12.62 -5.34
CA GLN A 208 4.48 -12.45 -6.14
C GLN A 208 5.34 -11.29 -5.63
N VAL A 209 4.70 -10.15 -5.34
CA VAL A 209 5.41 -8.99 -4.80
C VAL A 209 5.94 -9.25 -3.40
N LEU A 210 5.19 -9.97 -2.56
CA LEU A 210 5.64 -10.33 -1.21
C LEU A 210 6.84 -11.29 -1.25
N GLU A 211 6.85 -12.28 -2.14
CA GLU A 211 7.98 -13.20 -2.32
C GLU A 211 9.24 -12.44 -2.74
N ASN A 212 9.12 -11.52 -3.73
CA ASN A 212 10.22 -10.64 -4.14
C ASN A 212 10.68 -9.73 -2.99
N LEU A 213 9.74 -9.19 -2.20
CA LEU A 213 10.06 -8.34 -1.06
C LEU A 213 10.79 -9.12 0.04
N CYS A 214 10.40 -10.37 0.27
CA CYS A 214 11.08 -11.26 1.24
C CYS A 214 12.52 -11.57 0.83
N SER A 215 12.83 -11.69 -0.48
CA SER A 215 14.21 -11.90 -0.94
C SER A 215 15.09 -10.66 -0.71
N LEU A 216 14.51 -9.48 -0.75
CA LEU A 216 15.19 -8.19 -0.57
C LEU A 216 15.24 -7.72 0.90
N SER A 217 14.33 -8.24 1.73
CA SER A 217 14.18 -7.79 3.12
C SER A 217 15.30 -8.34 4.01
N PRO A 218 15.92 -7.50 4.86
CA PRO A 218 16.90 -7.97 5.84
C PRO A 218 16.29 -8.78 7.00
N ARG A 219 14.96 -8.85 7.08
CA ARG A 219 14.21 -9.55 8.14
C ARG A 219 13.14 -10.47 7.55
N PRO A 220 12.79 -11.55 8.24
CA PRO A 220 11.67 -12.37 7.83
C PRO A 220 10.36 -11.58 7.87
N VAL A 221 9.39 -11.97 7.04
CA VAL A 221 8.02 -11.46 7.07
C VAL A 221 7.11 -12.56 7.56
N GLU A 222 6.49 -12.37 8.72
CA GLU A 222 5.64 -13.35 9.39
C GLU A 222 4.16 -12.98 9.31
N VAL A 223 3.85 -11.72 9.02
CA VAL A 223 2.48 -11.19 8.91
C VAL A 223 2.41 -10.09 7.85
N LEU A 224 1.29 -10.05 7.11
CA LEU A 224 0.98 -8.96 6.20
C LEU A 224 -0.12 -8.09 6.81
N HIS A 225 0.18 -6.82 7.07
CA HIS A 225 -0.82 -5.85 7.53
C HIS A 225 -1.46 -5.15 6.34
N VAL A 226 -2.77 -5.30 6.16
CA VAL A 226 -3.56 -4.58 5.15
C VAL A 226 -4.20 -3.36 5.78
N ILE A 227 -3.81 -2.16 5.33
CA ILE A 227 -4.29 -0.87 5.81
C ILE A 227 -4.99 -0.09 4.69
N GLY A 228 -5.75 0.94 5.05
CA GLY A 228 -6.52 1.74 4.10
C GLY A 228 -7.88 1.12 3.77
N GLY A 229 -8.54 1.65 2.75
CA GLY A 229 -9.91 1.27 2.38
C GLY A 229 -10.09 -0.22 2.07
N GLY A 230 -9.09 -0.86 1.46
CA GLY A 230 -9.11 -2.29 1.13
C GLY A 230 -9.15 -3.21 2.36
N SER A 231 -8.76 -2.73 3.53
CA SER A 231 -8.88 -3.50 4.78
C SER A 231 -10.33 -3.88 5.14
N ARG A 232 -11.30 -3.21 4.52
CA ARG A 232 -12.74 -3.50 4.71
C ARG A 232 -13.26 -4.62 3.79
N ASN A 233 -12.48 -5.08 2.81
CA ASN A 233 -12.87 -6.14 1.90
C ASN A 233 -12.44 -7.50 2.45
N ASP A 234 -13.32 -8.13 3.21
CA ASP A 234 -13.04 -9.40 3.87
C ASP A 234 -12.67 -10.51 2.89
N LEU A 235 -13.34 -10.59 1.74
CA LEU A 235 -13.09 -11.61 0.73
C LEU A 235 -11.68 -11.47 0.14
N LEU A 236 -11.30 -10.26 -0.28
CA LEU A 236 -9.98 -10.00 -0.82
C LEU A 236 -8.87 -10.25 0.23
N ASN A 237 -9.12 -9.88 1.49
CA ASN A 237 -8.17 -10.11 2.58
C ASN A 237 -7.99 -11.60 2.89
N GLN A 238 -9.09 -12.39 2.88
CA GLN A 238 -9.00 -13.84 3.04
C GLN A 238 -8.28 -14.49 1.86
N TRP A 239 -8.61 -14.11 0.62
CA TRP A 239 -7.93 -14.64 -0.57
C TRP A 239 -6.46 -14.22 -0.62
N THR A 240 -6.14 -13.01 -0.16
CA THR A 240 -4.76 -12.58 0.01
C THR A 240 -4.03 -13.47 1.02
N ALA A 241 -4.61 -13.75 2.21
CA ALA A 241 -4.01 -14.64 3.19
C ALA A 241 -3.76 -16.04 2.60
N ASN A 242 -4.75 -16.58 1.89
CA ASN A 242 -4.66 -17.88 1.23
C ASN A 242 -3.53 -17.91 0.17
N ALA A 243 -3.41 -16.85 -0.62
CA ALA A 243 -2.40 -16.73 -1.66
C ALA A 243 -0.99 -16.58 -1.08
N VAL A 244 -0.79 -15.68 -0.10
CA VAL A 244 0.54 -15.39 0.47
C VAL A 244 1.02 -16.46 1.45
N GLY A 245 0.12 -17.28 2.00
CA GLY A 245 0.45 -18.37 2.92
C GLY A 245 0.86 -17.93 4.32
N ILE A 246 0.68 -16.65 4.67
CA ILE A 246 0.91 -16.11 6.02
C ILE A 246 -0.33 -15.35 6.50
N PRO A 247 -0.49 -15.11 7.82
CA PRO A 247 -1.61 -14.34 8.34
C PRO A 247 -1.69 -12.94 7.76
N VAL A 248 -2.92 -12.49 7.45
CA VAL A 248 -3.23 -11.11 7.07
C VAL A 248 -3.99 -10.46 8.22
N VAL A 249 -3.51 -9.29 8.66
CA VAL A 249 -4.17 -8.46 9.67
C VAL A 249 -4.70 -7.21 9.01
N ALA A 250 -6.03 -7.08 8.91
CA ALA A 250 -6.70 -5.98 8.24
C ALA A 250 -7.12 -4.87 9.23
N GLY A 251 -6.80 -3.64 8.89
CA GLY A 251 -7.03 -2.41 9.64
C GLY A 251 -5.75 -1.74 10.11
N PRO A 252 -5.84 -0.44 10.41
CA PRO A 252 -7.01 0.45 10.31
C PRO A 252 -7.35 0.86 8.87
N SER A 253 -8.63 1.13 8.61
CA SER A 253 -9.08 1.63 7.30
C SER A 253 -8.71 3.11 7.08
N GLU A 254 -8.69 3.90 8.12
CA GLU A 254 -8.30 5.32 8.10
C GLU A 254 -6.84 5.52 8.55
N ALA A 255 -5.94 4.64 8.09
CA ALA A 255 -4.56 4.58 8.54
C ALA A 255 -3.82 5.91 8.36
N THR A 256 -4.03 6.61 7.25
CA THR A 256 -3.38 7.91 6.99
C THR A 256 -3.72 8.95 8.05
N ALA A 257 -5.00 9.10 8.37
CA ALA A 257 -5.45 10.07 9.38
C ALA A 257 -4.94 9.68 10.78
N ILE A 258 -5.01 8.39 11.11
CA ILE A 258 -4.53 7.86 12.39
C ILE A 258 -3.02 8.09 12.52
N GLY A 259 -2.23 7.74 11.52
CA GLY A 259 -0.79 7.95 11.54
C GLY A 259 -0.41 9.43 11.66
N ASN A 260 -1.10 10.29 10.94
CA ASN A 260 -0.91 11.75 11.06
C ASN A 260 -1.15 12.22 12.51
N VAL A 261 -2.27 11.88 13.12
CA VAL A 261 -2.60 12.23 14.50
C VAL A 261 -1.59 11.63 15.48
N MET A 262 -1.20 10.38 15.27
CA MET A 262 -0.31 9.66 16.18
C MET A 262 1.13 10.18 16.15
N ILE A 263 1.63 10.64 15.01
CA ILE A 263 2.95 11.32 14.94
C ILE A 263 2.91 12.63 15.74
N GLN A 264 1.83 13.38 15.66
CA GLN A 264 1.65 14.59 16.47
C GLN A 264 1.55 14.27 17.96
N ALA A 265 0.81 13.22 18.31
CA ALA A 265 0.68 12.74 19.70
C ALA A 265 2.03 12.28 20.28
N LEU A 266 2.85 11.58 19.47
CA LEU A 266 4.21 11.19 19.82
C LEU A 266 5.07 12.42 20.12
N THR A 267 5.04 13.43 19.26
CA THR A 267 5.77 14.69 19.46
C THR A 267 5.26 15.47 20.69
N ALA A 268 3.99 15.35 21.00
CA ALA A 268 3.39 15.95 22.21
C ALA A 268 3.68 15.16 23.51
N GLY A 269 4.33 13.99 23.41
CA GLY A 269 4.69 13.17 24.56
C GLY A 269 3.59 12.21 25.04
N ALA A 270 2.54 12.00 24.23
CA ALA A 270 1.47 11.04 24.53
C ALA A 270 1.88 9.57 24.29
N ALA A 271 2.97 9.34 23.57
CA ALA A 271 3.64 8.06 23.41
C ALA A 271 5.15 8.29 23.49
N SER A 272 5.91 7.30 23.96
CA SER A 272 7.37 7.42 24.13
C SER A 272 8.14 7.22 22.83
N ASP A 273 7.63 6.37 21.96
CA ASP A 273 8.25 5.94 20.72
C ASP A 273 7.22 5.34 19.74
N VAL A 274 7.65 4.97 18.53
CA VAL A 274 6.80 4.36 17.51
C VAL A 274 6.23 3.01 17.95
N VAL A 275 6.95 2.25 18.77
CA VAL A 275 6.49 0.95 19.26
C VAL A 275 5.29 1.14 20.20
N SER A 276 5.42 2.03 21.19
CA SER A 276 4.31 2.35 22.11
C SER A 276 3.13 2.99 21.38
N MET A 277 3.40 3.80 20.34
CA MET A 277 2.37 4.36 19.46
C MET A 277 1.59 3.25 18.74
N ARG A 278 2.26 2.27 18.13
CA ARG A 278 1.63 1.14 17.45
C ARG A 278 0.89 0.21 18.40
N GLN A 279 1.42 0.00 19.61
CA GLN A 279 0.68 -0.74 20.67
C GLN A 279 -0.61 -0.04 21.05
N LEU A 280 -0.62 1.29 21.12
CA LEU A 280 -1.83 2.06 21.40
C LEU A 280 -2.86 1.90 20.26
N ILE A 281 -2.42 1.99 19.02
CA ILE A 281 -3.28 1.76 17.84
C ILE A 281 -3.87 0.34 17.89
N ASN A 282 -3.04 -0.67 18.11
CA ASN A 282 -3.46 -2.07 18.18
C ASN A 282 -4.55 -2.32 19.23
N ARG A 283 -4.48 -1.63 20.37
CA ARG A 283 -5.47 -1.77 21.46
C ARG A 283 -6.74 -0.95 21.25
N SER A 284 -6.66 0.11 20.45
CA SER A 284 -7.75 1.11 20.33
C SER A 284 -8.61 0.89 19.10
N ILE A 285 -8.14 0.14 18.11
CA ILE A 285 -8.81 -0.01 16.82
C ILE A 285 -9.13 -1.51 16.60
N PRO A 286 -10.38 -1.83 16.21
CA PRO A 286 -10.71 -3.19 15.87
C PRO A 286 -9.92 -3.64 14.63
N LEU A 287 -9.23 -4.77 14.76
CA LEU A 287 -8.49 -5.42 13.71
C LEU A 287 -9.14 -6.77 13.39
N LYS A 288 -9.04 -7.21 12.16
CA LYS A 288 -9.53 -8.52 11.72
C LYS A 288 -8.36 -9.34 11.19
N THR A 289 -8.20 -10.56 11.70
CA THR A 289 -7.15 -11.47 11.27
C THR A 289 -7.73 -12.55 10.36
N PHE A 290 -7.08 -12.78 9.24
CA PHE A 290 -7.36 -13.82 8.27
C PHE A 290 -6.19 -14.80 8.26
N THR A 291 -6.48 -16.06 8.54
CA THR A 291 -5.49 -17.15 8.47
C THR A 291 -5.56 -17.83 7.11
N PRO A 292 -4.42 -18.30 6.56
CA PRO A 292 -4.41 -19.01 5.30
C PRO A 292 -5.28 -20.26 5.33
N GLU A 293 -6.08 -20.46 4.28
CA GLU A 293 -6.92 -21.62 4.05
C GLU A 293 -6.70 -22.13 2.62
N ASN A 294 -6.83 -23.43 2.40
CA ASN A 294 -6.76 -24.05 1.06
C ASN A 294 -5.50 -23.66 0.26
N VAL A 295 -4.36 -23.51 0.90
CA VAL A 295 -3.10 -23.01 0.33
C VAL A 295 -2.68 -23.78 -0.93
N GLU A 296 -2.91 -25.09 -0.99
CA GLU A 296 -2.53 -25.94 -2.13
C GLU A 296 -3.25 -25.54 -3.43
N VAL A 297 -4.52 -25.13 -3.35
CA VAL A 297 -5.28 -24.67 -4.51
C VAL A 297 -4.70 -23.34 -5.02
N TRP A 298 -4.35 -22.44 -4.11
CA TRP A 298 -3.71 -21.17 -4.44
C TRP A 298 -2.29 -21.36 -4.98
N ASN A 299 -1.54 -22.35 -4.51
CA ASN A 299 -0.23 -22.71 -5.07
C ASN A 299 -0.36 -23.14 -6.54
N THR A 300 -1.35 -23.95 -6.85
CA THR A 300 -1.62 -24.39 -8.24
C THR A 300 -2.00 -23.20 -9.12
N ALA A 301 -2.89 -22.33 -8.67
CA ALA A 301 -3.29 -21.13 -9.40
C ALA A 301 -2.12 -20.14 -9.60
N TYR A 302 -1.23 -20.05 -8.61
CA TYR A 302 -0.05 -19.19 -8.68
C TYR A 302 0.94 -19.64 -9.79
N LEU A 303 1.14 -20.93 -9.96
CA LEU A 303 1.98 -21.44 -11.06
C LEU A 303 1.42 -21.06 -12.43
N HIS A 304 0.09 -21.04 -12.58
CA HIS A 304 -0.55 -20.55 -13.80
C HIS A 304 -0.39 -19.04 -13.94
N PHE A 305 -0.63 -18.29 -12.87
CA PHE A 305 -0.46 -16.82 -12.86
C PHE A 305 0.94 -16.37 -13.27
N LEU A 306 1.98 -17.07 -12.84
CA LEU A 306 3.37 -16.75 -13.21
C LEU A 306 3.67 -16.87 -14.72
N GLN A 307 2.83 -17.56 -15.48
CA GLN A 307 2.95 -17.64 -16.94
C GLN A 307 2.31 -16.43 -17.65
N LEU A 308 1.50 -15.65 -16.93
CA LEU A 308 0.82 -14.46 -17.42
C LEU A 308 1.51 -13.16 -17.03
N ALA A 309 2.40 -13.19 -16.01
CA ALA A 309 2.98 -12.03 -15.35
C ALA A 309 4.39 -11.70 -15.84
#